data_a7d5d3fcc56eec75199741aea1b26506
#
_entry.id   a7d5d3fcc56eec75199741aea1b26506
#
_cell.length_a   1.000
_cell.length_b   1.000
_cell.length_c   1.000
_cell.angle_alpha   90.00
_cell.angle_beta   90.00
_cell.angle_gamma   90.00
#
_symmetry.space_group_name_H-M   'P 1'
#
loop_
_entity.id
_entity.type
_entity.pdbx_description
1 polymer ?
#
loop_
_entity_poly.entity_id
_entity_poly.type
_entity_poly.pdbx_seq_one_letter_code
_entity_poly.pdbx_strand_id
1 'polypeptide(L)'
;VASGNQYYQLISFFPELKDEISFVAENGALVYEHGKQLFHGELTRHESRIVIGELLKDKQLNFVACGLKSAYVSKNAPETFVALMAKHYHRLQPVNDYHDIDDILFKFSLNLPDEQIPLVIDKLHVSLDGIMKPVTSG
;
A
#
# COMPACT_ATOMS: atom_id res chain seq x y z
N VAL A 1 -1.38 13.55 -13.81
CA VAL A 1 -0.56 12.34 -13.77
C VAL A 1 -1.31 11.24 -13.04
N ALA A 2 -1.42 10.07 -13.64
CA ALA A 2 -2.07 8.91 -13.05
C ALA A 2 -1.07 7.73 -12.96
N SER A 3 -0.97 7.09 -11.81
CA SER A 3 -0.02 5.99 -11.57
C SER A 3 -0.41 5.13 -10.37
N GLY A 4 0.10 3.90 -10.35
CA GLY A 4 0.06 3.04 -9.16
C GLY A 4 1.05 3.42 -8.07
N ASN A 5 1.97 4.33 -8.37
CA ASN A 5 3.02 4.73 -7.44
C ASN A 5 2.49 5.53 -6.26
N GLN A 6 3.25 5.51 -5.17
CA GLN A 6 2.96 6.34 -4.00
C GLN A 6 2.97 7.83 -4.38
N TYR A 7 2.04 8.62 -3.85
CA TYR A 7 1.98 10.05 -4.11
C TYR A 7 3.32 10.75 -3.86
N TYR A 8 3.98 10.43 -2.76
CA TYR A 8 5.27 11.05 -2.41
C TYR A 8 6.39 10.70 -3.39
N GLN A 9 6.30 9.55 -4.05
CA GLN A 9 7.20 9.22 -5.15
C GLN A 9 6.86 10.04 -6.39
N LEU A 10 5.58 10.17 -6.73
CA LEU A 10 5.16 10.91 -7.92
C LEU A 10 5.59 12.38 -7.85
N ILE A 11 5.36 13.06 -6.73
CA ILE A 11 5.76 14.46 -6.59
C ILE A 11 7.28 14.66 -6.65
N SER A 12 8.07 13.63 -6.33
CA SER A 12 9.53 13.70 -6.46
C SER A 12 10.01 13.79 -7.91
N PHE A 13 9.19 13.31 -8.86
CA PHE A 13 9.48 13.45 -10.29
C PHE A 13 9.11 14.84 -10.83
N PHE A 14 8.27 15.58 -10.12
CA PHE A 14 7.74 16.87 -10.56
C PHE A 14 7.80 17.91 -9.43
N PRO A 15 8.98 18.15 -8.84
CA PRO A 15 9.08 18.95 -7.62
C PRO A 15 8.60 20.40 -7.78
N GLU A 16 8.78 20.98 -8.97
CA GLU A 16 8.38 22.36 -9.26
C GLU A 16 6.89 22.47 -9.68
N LEU A 17 6.29 21.36 -10.10
CA LEU A 17 4.93 21.34 -10.65
C LEU A 17 3.91 20.70 -9.72
N LYS A 18 4.32 20.22 -8.55
CA LYS A 18 3.44 19.48 -7.64
C LYS A 18 2.18 20.23 -7.23
N ASP A 19 2.24 21.57 -7.18
CA ASP A 19 1.12 22.41 -6.81
C ASP A 19 0.36 22.94 -8.03
N GLU A 20 0.81 22.65 -9.24
CA GLU A 20 0.21 23.15 -10.48
C GLU A 20 -0.57 22.07 -11.24
N ILE A 21 -0.23 20.80 -11.02
CA ILE A 21 -0.84 19.68 -11.74
C ILE A 21 -1.61 18.75 -10.81
N SER A 22 -2.48 17.96 -11.39
CA SER A 22 -3.25 16.95 -10.66
C SER A 22 -2.55 15.59 -10.68
N PHE A 23 -2.65 14.87 -9.57
CA PHE A 23 -2.13 13.52 -9.41
C PHE A 23 -3.23 12.54 -9.02
N VAL A 24 -3.29 11.42 -9.72
CA VAL A 24 -4.06 10.24 -9.32
C VAL A 24 -3.04 9.16 -8.96
N ALA A 25 -2.83 8.97 -7.69
CA ALA A 25 -1.81 8.08 -7.14
C ALA A 25 -2.42 6.80 -6.57
N GLU A 26 -1.57 5.83 -6.28
CA GLU A 26 -1.96 4.59 -5.60
C GLU A 26 -3.11 3.87 -6.28
N ASN A 27 -3.06 3.77 -7.63
CA ASN A 27 -4.13 3.16 -8.45
C ASN A 27 -5.51 3.80 -8.24
N GLY A 28 -5.55 5.11 -8.01
CA GLY A 28 -6.79 5.85 -7.80
C GLY A 28 -7.22 5.98 -6.35
N ALA A 29 -6.46 5.43 -5.40
CA ALA A 29 -6.80 5.56 -3.99
C ALA A 29 -6.54 6.97 -3.44
N LEU A 30 -5.66 7.74 -4.08
CA LEU A 30 -5.37 9.12 -3.70
C LEU A 30 -5.49 10.05 -4.91
N VAL A 31 -6.22 11.14 -4.74
CA VAL A 31 -6.33 12.19 -5.76
C VAL A 31 -5.95 13.53 -5.15
N TYR A 32 -4.98 14.19 -5.77
CA TYR A 32 -4.52 15.52 -5.40
C TYR A 32 -4.69 16.47 -6.58
N GLU A 33 -5.15 17.69 -6.30
CA GLU A 33 -5.22 18.76 -7.28
C GLU A 33 -4.59 20.02 -6.69
N HIS A 34 -3.62 20.57 -7.41
CA HIS A 34 -2.89 21.77 -6.98
C HIS A 34 -2.35 21.67 -5.55
N GLY A 35 -1.77 20.51 -5.23
CA GLY A 35 -1.24 20.24 -3.89
C GLY A 35 -2.26 19.93 -2.80
N LYS A 36 -3.56 19.98 -3.14
CA LYS A 36 -4.65 19.73 -2.20
C LYS A 36 -5.28 18.36 -2.44
N GLN A 37 -5.41 17.59 -1.38
CA GLN A 37 -6.06 16.28 -1.45
C GLN A 37 -7.57 16.45 -1.66
N LEU A 38 -8.10 15.87 -2.75
CA LEU A 38 -9.53 15.87 -3.07
C LEU A 38 -10.24 14.59 -2.66
N PHE A 39 -9.55 13.46 -2.75
CA PHE A 39 -10.13 12.14 -2.52
C PHE A 39 -9.10 11.20 -1.92
N HIS A 40 -9.56 10.31 -1.06
CA HIS A 40 -8.82 9.14 -0.64
C HIS A 40 -9.78 7.96 -0.46
N GLY A 41 -9.32 6.78 -0.87
CA GLY A 41 -9.95 5.53 -0.44
C GLY A 41 -9.60 5.28 1.03
N GLU A 42 -10.46 4.55 1.75
CA GLU A 42 -10.17 4.19 3.13
C GLU A 42 -10.79 2.86 3.50
N LEU A 43 -10.09 2.15 4.36
CA LEU A 43 -10.64 1.06 5.13
C LEU A 43 -11.02 1.60 6.52
N THR A 44 -12.11 1.11 7.08
CA THR A 44 -12.38 1.36 8.48
C THR A 44 -11.30 0.71 9.33
N ARG A 45 -11.15 1.15 10.58
CA ARG A 45 -10.20 0.52 11.50
C ARG A 45 -10.45 -0.97 11.67
N HIS A 46 -11.71 -1.36 11.75
CA HIS A 46 -12.11 -2.76 11.85
C HIS A 46 -11.73 -3.56 10.60
N GLU A 47 -11.99 -3.03 9.41
CA GLU A 47 -11.61 -3.65 8.15
C GLU A 47 -10.09 -3.80 8.02
N SER A 48 -9.33 -2.75 8.37
CA SER A 48 -7.86 -2.81 8.38
C SER A 48 -7.34 -3.92 9.28
N ARG A 49 -7.92 -4.10 10.45
CA ARG A 49 -7.54 -5.18 11.37
C ARG A 49 -7.81 -6.56 10.80
N ILE A 50 -8.93 -6.73 10.10
CA ILE A 50 -9.26 -7.99 9.44
C ILE A 50 -8.23 -8.30 8.35
N VAL A 51 -7.92 -7.33 7.48
CA VAL A 51 -6.95 -7.52 6.40
C VAL A 51 -5.57 -7.86 6.96
N ILE A 52 -5.09 -7.09 7.92
CA ILE A 52 -3.79 -7.32 8.57
C ILE A 52 -3.75 -8.71 9.19
N GLY A 53 -4.81 -9.10 9.92
CA GLY A 53 -4.91 -10.42 10.52
C GLY A 53 -4.84 -11.56 9.51
N GLU A 54 -5.50 -11.41 8.37
CA GLU A 54 -5.42 -12.42 7.30
C GLU A 54 -4.04 -12.51 6.67
N LEU A 55 -3.40 -11.36 6.40
CA LEU A 55 -2.04 -11.35 5.84
C LEU A 55 -1.00 -11.91 6.81
N LEU A 56 -1.15 -11.68 8.10
CA LEU A 56 -0.23 -12.18 9.13
C LEU A 56 -0.33 -13.68 9.38
N LYS A 57 -1.40 -14.36 8.92
CA LYS A 57 -1.54 -15.82 9.05
C LYS A 57 -0.43 -16.58 8.30
N ASP A 58 0.07 -16.01 7.20
CA ASP A 58 1.19 -16.56 6.46
C ASP A 58 2.47 -15.81 6.88
N LYS A 59 3.28 -16.45 7.71
CA LYS A 59 4.52 -15.86 8.24
C LYS A 59 5.59 -15.59 7.17
N GLN A 60 5.47 -16.23 6.01
CA GLN A 60 6.41 -16.03 4.91
C GLN A 60 5.99 -14.88 3.99
N LEU A 61 4.77 -14.37 4.16
CA LEU A 61 4.24 -13.28 3.36
C LEU A 61 4.76 -11.95 3.88
N ASN A 62 5.48 -11.23 3.02
CA ASN A 62 5.93 -9.88 3.30
C ASN A 62 5.03 -8.88 2.59
N PHE A 63 4.60 -7.85 3.29
CA PHE A 63 3.72 -6.85 2.71
C PHE A 63 3.98 -5.44 3.25
N VAL A 64 3.53 -4.46 2.48
CA VAL A 64 3.52 -3.05 2.86
C VAL A 64 2.07 -2.62 3.04
N ALA A 65 1.78 -1.99 4.17
CA ALA A 65 0.49 -1.34 4.41
C ALA A 65 0.60 0.12 4.00
N CYS A 66 -0.27 0.57 3.11
CA CYS A 66 -0.22 1.92 2.55
C CYS A 66 -1.31 2.78 3.15
N GLY A 67 -0.91 3.91 3.71
CA GLY A 67 -1.79 4.89 4.34
C GLY A 67 -1.60 6.31 3.82
N LEU A 68 -2.40 7.23 4.32
CA LEU A 68 -2.35 8.63 3.94
C LEU A 68 -1.04 9.30 4.33
N LYS A 69 -0.50 8.97 5.50
CA LYS A 69 0.71 9.59 6.05
C LYS A 69 1.98 8.93 5.54
N SER A 70 1.96 7.61 5.37
CA SER A 70 3.13 6.81 5.03
C SER A 70 2.73 5.43 4.51
N ALA A 71 3.70 4.70 3.96
CA ALA A 71 3.65 3.26 3.84
C ALA A 71 4.39 2.64 5.02
N TYR A 72 4.02 1.43 5.41
CA TYR A 72 4.51 0.77 6.62
C TYR A 72 4.95 -0.64 6.31
N VAL A 73 6.11 -1.03 6.85
CA VAL A 73 6.69 -2.36 6.68
C VAL A 73 7.12 -2.90 8.06
N SER A 74 7.02 -4.20 8.26
CA SER A 74 7.48 -4.83 9.49
C SER A 74 9.00 -4.60 9.70
N LYS A 75 9.40 -4.29 10.91
CA LYS A 75 10.81 -4.26 11.31
C LYS A 75 11.52 -5.59 11.10
N ASN A 76 10.78 -6.69 11.10
CA ASN A 76 11.30 -8.04 10.93
C ASN A 76 11.30 -8.51 9.46
N ALA A 77 10.84 -7.66 8.53
CA ALA A 77 10.87 -7.99 7.12
C ALA A 77 12.32 -8.16 6.62
N PRO A 78 12.57 -9.07 5.67
CA PRO A 78 13.91 -9.23 5.09
C PRO A 78 14.42 -7.91 4.49
N GLU A 79 15.72 -7.65 4.65
CA GLU A 79 16.34 -6.43 4.11
C GLU A 79 16.16 -6.30 2.60
N THR A 80 16.18 -7.42 1.87
CA THR A 80 15.97 -7.44 0.43
C THR A 80 14.56 -6.97 0.05
N PHE A 81 13.55 -7.36 0.83
CA PHE A 81 12.18 -6.89 0.63
C PHE A 81 12.05 -5.40 0.93
N VAL A 82 12.62 -4.95 2.04
CA VAL A 82 12.59 -3.52 2.42
C VAL A 82 13.29 -2.67 1.38
N ALA A 83 14.46 -3.09 0.89
CA ALA A 83 15.18 -2.39 -0.16
C ALA A 83 14.39 -2.29 -1.47
N LEU A 84 13.70 -3.37 -1.85
CA LEU A 84 12.85 -3.39 -3.03
C LEU A 84 11.66 -2.41 -2.87
N MET A 85 11.00 -2.45 -1.71
CA MET A 85 9.86 -1.57 -1.45
C MET A 85 10.26 -0.10 -1.33
N ALA A 86 11.45 0.20 -0.80
CA ALA A 86 11.95 1.57 -0.70
C ALA A 86 12.13 2.26 -2.06
N LYS A 87 12.31 1.50 -3.13
CA LYS A 87 12.37 2.04 -4.50
C LYS A 87 11.01 2.60 -4.97
N HIS A 88 9.92 2.06 -4.44
CA HIS A 88 8.56 2.41 -4.85
C HIS A 88 7.84 3.30 -3.82
N TYR A 89 8.25 3.23 -2.56
CA TYR A 89 7.63 3.98 -1.47
C TYR A 89 8.65 4.93 -0.84
N HIS A 90 8.58 6.19 -1.22
CA HIS A 90 9.49 7.23 -0.71
C HIS A 90 9.25 7.54 0.77
N ARG A 91 8.02 7.36 1.24
CA ARG A 91 7.70 7.32 2.66
C ARG A 91 7.40 5.88 3.05
N LEU A 92 8.38 5.22 3.62
CA LEU A 92 8.30 3.84 4.11
C LEU A 92 8.81 3.79 5.53
N GLN A 93 7.93 3.47 6.48
CA GLN A 93 8.21 3.49 7.89
C GLN A 93 8.17 2.07 8.48
N PRO A 94 9.22 1.65 9.20
CA PRO A 94 9.19 0.36 9.90
C PRO A 94 8.26 0.42 11.11
N VAL A 95 7.54 -0.68 11.35
CA VAL A 95 6.66 -0.85 12.51
C VAL A 95 6.93 -2.17 13.21
N ASN A 96 6.74 -2.21 14.52
CA ASN A 96 6.83 -3.44 15.29
C ASN A 96 5.62 -4.35 15.05
N ASP A 97 4.44 -3.75 14.99
CA ASP A 97 3.15 -4.42 14.78
C ASP A 97 2.31 -3.57 13.84
N TYR A 98 1.81 -4.18 12.76
CA TYR A 98 0.92 -3.48 11.83
C TYR A 98 -0.38 -2.99 12.49
N HIS A 99 -0.82 -3.64 13.56
CA HIS A 99 -2.01 -3.21 14.31
C HIS A 99 -1.80 -1.90 15.08
N ASP A 100 -0.55 -1.48 15.29
CA ASP A 100 -0.21 -0.23 15.96
C ASP A 100 -0.16 0.98 15.01
N ILE A 101 -0.38 0.77 13.71
CA ILE A 101 -0.38 1.87 12.73
C ILE A 101 -1.51 2.84 13.04
N ASP A 102 -1.15 4.11 13.25
CA ASP A 102 -2.09 5.22 13.43
C ASP A 102 -2.20 6.01 12.13
N ASP A 103 -2.95 5.47 11.20
CA ASP A 103 -3.16 6.04 9.87
C ASP A 103 -4.44 5.44 9.26
N ILE A 104 -4.96 6.10 8.24
CA ILE A 104 -6.04 5.57 7.39
C ILE A 104 -5.38 4.75 6.30
N LEU A 105 -5.62 3.45 6.31
CA LEU A 105 -5.08 2.52 5.33
C LEU A 105 -6.04 2.32 4.16
N PHE A 106 -5.50 2.14 2.97
CA PHE A 106 -6.30 1.97 1.75
C PHE A 106 -5.74 0.95 0.77
N LYS A 107 -4.52 0.49 0.95
CA LYS A 107 -3.87 -0.48 0.05
C LYS A 107 -2.87 -1.33 0.81
N PHE A 108 -2.74 -2.58 0.38
CA PHE A 108 -1.68 -3.49 0.83
C PHE A 108 -0.95 -4.02 -0.39
N SER A 109 0.37 -3.93 -0.36
CA SER A 109 1.23 -4.35 -1.47
C SER A 109 2.06 -5.56 -1.07
N LEU A 110 1.93 -6.63 -1.84
CA LEU A 110 2.63 -7.88 -1.61
C LEU A 110 3.60 -8.14 -2.77
N ASN A 111 4.74 -8.72 -2.46
CA ASN A 111 5.67 -9.20 -3.46
C ASN A 111 5.87 -10.70 -3.28
N LEU A 112 5.51 -11.47 -4.28
CA LEU A 112 5.52 -12.92 -4.25
C LEU A 112 6.21 -13.48 -5.49
N PRO A 113 6.83 -14.68 -5.40
CA PRO A 113 7.20 -15.41 -6.60
C PRO A 113 5.99 -15.67 -7.50
N ASP A 114 6.18 -15.58 -8.81
CA ASP A 114 5.09 -15.65 -9.79
C ASP A 114 4.23 -16.92 -9.65
N GLU A 115 4.85 -18.04 -9.31
CA GLU A 115 4.14 -19.31 -9.13
C GLU A 115 3.20 -19.34 -7.92
N GLN A 116 3.42 -18.46 -6.94
CA GLN A 116 2.58 -18.37 -5.74
C GLN A 116 1.43 -17.37 -5.90
N ILE A 117 1.49 -16.48 -6.87
CA ILE A 117 0.51 -15.41 -7.05
C ILE A 117 -0.92 -15.94 -7.23
N PRO A 118 -1.20 -16.90 -8.13
CA PRO A 118 -2.57 -17.39 -8.30
C PRO A 118 -3.17 -17.98 -7.04
N LEU A 119 -2.39 -18.74 -6.29
CA LEU A 119 -2.83 -19.39 -5.06
C LEU A 119 -3.16 -18.38 -3.97
N VAL A 120 -2.31 -17.37 -3.79
CA VAL A 120 -2.51 -16.32 -2.80
C VAL A 120 -3.71 -15.44 -3.17
N ILE A 121 -3.85 -15.10 -4.45
CA ILE A 121 -5.00 -14.32 -4.94
C ILE A 121 -6.30 -15.06 -4.66
N ASP A 122 -6.41 -16.34 -5.00
CA ASP A 122 -7.61 -17.13 -4.77
C ASP A 122 -7.97 -17.20 -3.28
N LYS A 123 -6.98 -17.39 -2.44
CA LYS A 123 -7.17 -17.42 -0.98
C LYS A 123 -7.67 -16.07 -0.45
N LEU A 124 -7.08 -14.96 -0.88
CA LEU A 124 -7.45 -13.63 -0.44
C LEU A 124 -8.82 -13.19 -0.99
N HIS A 125 -9.20 -13.63 -2.19
CA HIS A 125 -10.54 -13.38 -2.72
C HIS A 125 -11.62 -13.94 -1.80
N VAL A 126 -11.38 -15.10 -1.22
CA VAL A 126 -12.31 -15.73 -0.29
C VAL A 126 -12.28 -15.05 1.07
N SER A 127 -11.08 -14.88 1.65
CA SER A 127 -10.93 -14.41 3.03
C SER A 127 -11.22 -12.91 3.19
N LEU A 128 -11.06 -12.11 2.14
CA LEU A 128 -11.28 -10.67 2.15
C LEU A 128 -12.52 -10.23 1.37
N ASP A 129 -13.39 -11.17 1.01
CA ASP A 129 -14.63 -10.86 0.29
C ASP A 129 -15.46 -9.81 1.02
N GLY A 130 -15.93 -8.81 0.28
CA GLY A 130 -16.70 -7.69 0.83
C GLY A 130 -15.85 -6.59 1.49
N ILE A 131 -14.54 -6.77 1.63
CA ILE A 131 -13.62 -5.79 2.24
C ILE A 131 -12.65 -5.22 1.21
N MET A 132 -11.87 -6.09 0.58
CA MET A 132 -10.88 -5.72 -0.43
C MET A 132 -10.84 -6.76 -1.54
N LYS A 133 -10.41 -6.33 -2.72
CA LYS A 133 -10.22 -7.20 -3.87
C LYS A 133 -8.74 -7.27 -4.22
N PRO A 134 -8.12 -8.47 -4.20
CA PRO A 134 -6.75 -8.62 -4.67
C PRO A 134 -6.70 -8.49 -6.19
N VAL A 135 -5.67 -7.79 -6.67
CA VAL A 135 -5.38 -7.61 -8.09
C VAL A 135 -3.89 -7.74 -8.33
N THR A 136 -3.50 -8.16 -9.52
CA THR A 136 -2.10 -8.12 -9.93
C THR A 136 -1.77 -6.78 -10.57
N SER A 137 -0.62 -6.22 -10.24
CA SER A 137 -0.02 -5.10 -10.96
C SER A 137 1.28 -5.57 -11.59
N GLY A 138 1.38 -5.40 -12.86
CA GLY A 138 2.51 -5.89 -13.64
C GLY A 138 3.83 -5.21 -13.38
#